data_8bcbea588bdb34c89d3c238510571c42
#
_entry.id   8bcbea588bdb34c89d3c238510571c42
#
_cell.length_a   1.000
_cell.length_b   1.000
_cell.length_c   1.000
_cell.angle_alpha   90.00
_cell.angle_beta   90.00
_cell.angle_gamma   90.00
#
_symmetry.space_group_name_H-M   'P 1'
#
loop_
_entity.id
_entity.type
_entity.pdbx_description
1 polymer ?
#
loop_
_entity_poly.entity_id
_entity_poly.type
_entity_poly.pdbx_seq_one_letter_code
_entity_poly.pdbx_strand_id
1 'polypeptide(L)'
;PARPRSSARLLVAQGDRITDAIVRDLPDLLRPGDRLVLNDTRVIPARLSGQRLRDGNAARIEVTLLEPRADGCWSALLKPLKKVRDGEEIRFAEGLTAVVEARAEGQGVLRFNLTGADFDAALEAAGAMPLPPYIAARRAADAQDREDYQTVWARNAGAVAAPTASLHFDAPLLAALEARGVQFTHVTLHVGAGTFLPVKVDDITTHRMHGEWGEVSEQAAAEIAGTKDEGRRVIPVGTTALRLLETAAQDSG
;
A
#
# COMPACT_ATOMS: atom_id res chain seq x y z
N PRO A 1 4.56 -7.06 -11.89
CA PRO A 1 3.37 -7.58 -12.57
C PRO A 1 3.70 -8.31 -13.86
N ALA A 2 2.69 -9.00 -14.44
CA ALA A 2 2.79 -9.54 -15.80
C ALA A 2 2.92 -8.40 -16.82
N ARG A 3 3.38 -8.71 -18.04
CA ARG A 3 3.50 -7.73 -19.13
C ARG A 3 2.85 -8.29 -20.40
N PRO A 4 1.73 -7.72 -20.85
CA PRO A 4 0.94 -6.65 -20.21
C PRO A 4 0.35 -7.10 -18.87
N ARG A 5 -0.04 -6.16 -17.99
CA ARG A 5 -0.55 -6.48 -16.64
C ARG A 5 -1.76 -7.39 -16.68
N SER A 6 -2.68 -7.15 -17.61
CA SER A 6 -3.91 -7.93 -17.81
C SER A 6 -3.70 -9.34 -18.37
N SER A 7 -2.45 -9.73 -18.73
CA SER A 7 -2.11 -11.10 -19.13
C SER A 7 -1.91 -12.05 -17.93
N ALA A 8 -2.04 -11.56 -16.70
CA ALA A 8 -1.96 -12.40 -15.52
C ALA A 8 -3.06 -13.47 -15.50
N ARG A 9 -2.76 -14.63 -14.92
CA ARG A 9 -3.74 -15.71 -14.76
C ARG A 9 -4.83 -15.30 -13.78
N LEU A 10 -6.06 -15.70 -14.08
CA LEU A 10 -7.25 -15.53 -13.24
C LEU A 10 -7.90 -16.89 -13.00
N LEU A 11 -8.17 -17.19 -11.74
CA LEU A 11 -9.00 -18.31 -11.37
C LEU A 11 -10.40 -17.79 -11.05
N VAL A 12 -11.39 -18.27 -11.77
CA VAL A 12 -12.80 -17.90 -11.58
C VAL A 12 -13.50 -18.99 -10.80
N ALA A 13 -13.95 -18.65 -9.59
CA ALA A 13 -14.72 -19.54 -8.71
C ALA A 13 -16.18 -19.08 -8.62
N GLN A 14 -17.12 -19.92 -9.01
CA GLN A 14 -18.57 -19.66 -8.98
C GLN A 14 -19.27 -20.88 -8.38
N GLY A 15 -19.61 -20.82 -7.10
CA GLY A 15 -20.06 -22.00 -6.36
C GLY A 15 -19.00 -23.10 -6.43
N ASP A 16 -19.38 -24.28 -6.85
CA ASP A 16 -18.48 -25.44 -7.00
C ASP A 16 -17.70 -25.47 -8.32
N ARG A 17 -17.97 -24.52 -9.20
CA ARG A 17 -17.29 -24.45 -10.50
C ARG A 17 -16.04 -23.60 -10.41
N ILE A 18 -14.91 -24.17 -10.82
CA ILE A 18 -13.63 -23.49 -10.97
C ILE A 18 -13.24 -23.47 -12.45
N THR A 19 -12.85 -22.31 -12.96
CA THR A 19 -12.43 -22.14 -14.36
C THR A 19 -11.15 -21.30 -14.42
N ASP A 20 -10.19 -21.74 -15.22
CA ASP A 20 -9.00 -20.94 -15.55
C ASP A 20 -9.35 -19.89 -16.62
N ALA A 21 -8.86 -18.69 -16.39
CA ALA A 21 -9.01 -17.53 -17.27
C ALA A 21 -7.76 -16.65 -17.19
N ILE A 22 -7.77 -15.52 -17.83
CA ILE A 22 -6.78 -14.45 -17.67
C ILE A 22 -7.50 -13.15 -17.32
N VAL A 23 -6.79 -12.22 -16.70
CA VAL A 23 -7.41 -10.99 -16.17
C VAL A 23 -8.08 -10.17 -17.27
N ARG A 24 -7.58 -10.19 -18.51
CA ARG A 24 -8.20 -9.50 -19.64
C ARG A 24 -9.60 -10.02 -20.03
N ASP A 25 -9.99 -11.20 -19.53
CA ASP A 25 -11.31 -11.79 -19.79
C ASP A 25 -12.39 -11.25 -18.82
N LEU A 26 -12.03 -10.37 -17.88
CA LEU A 26 -12.97 -9.77 -16.92
C LEU A 26 -14.21 -9.14 -17.58
N PRO A 27 -14.12 -8.44 -18.74
CA PRO A 27 -15.31 -7.89 -19.41
C PRO A 27 -16.38 -8.95 -19.75
N ASP A 28 -15.98 -10.19 -19.99
CA ASP A 28 -16.90 -11.31 -20.28
C ASP A 28 -17.52 -11.92 -19.01
N LEU A 29 -16.89 -11.71 -17.86
CA LEU A 29 -17.33 -12.21 -16.56
C LEU A 29 -18.21 -11.20 -15.80
N LEU A 30 -18.09 -9.92 -16.13
CA LEU A 30 -18.83 -8.84 -15.52
C LEU A 30 -20.05 -8.43 -16.35
N ARG A 31 -21.04 -7.83 -15.70
CA ARG A 31 -22.30 -7.41 -16.30
C ARG A 31 -22.37 -5.88 -16.38
N PRO A 32 -23.09 -5.32 -17.37
CA PRO A 32 -23.41 -3.90 -17.37
C PRO A 32 -24.05 -3.48 -16.05
N GLY A 33 -23.54 -2.40 -15.46
CA GLY A 33 -23.98 -1.88 -14.18
C GLY A 33 -23.31 -2.50 -12.94
N ASP A 34 -22.49 -3.55 -13.09
CA ASP A 34 -21.59 -3.96 -11.99
C ASP A 34 -20.64 -2.81 -11.64
N ARG A 35 -20.33 -2.66 -10.35
CA ARG A 35 -19.44 -1.64 -9.87
C ARG A 35 -18.18 -2.26 -9.25
N LEU A 36 -17.02 -1.92 -9.80
CA LEU A 36 -15.72 -2.25 -9.20
C LEU A 36 -15.33 -1.15 -8.21
N VAL A 37 -14.98 -1.55 -6.98
CA VAL A 37 -14.45 -0.63 -5.97
C VAL A 37 -12.93 -0.80 -5.90
N LEU A 38 -12.22 0.29 -6.17
CA LEU A 38 -10.78 0.33 -6.39
C LEU A 38 -10.09 1.13 -5.27
N ASN A 39 -9.02 0.58 -4.70
CA ASN A 39 -8.18 1.34 -3.78
C ASN A 39 -7.21 2.21 -4.59
N ASP A 40 -7.33 3.54 -4.46
CA ASP A 40 -6.55 4.53 -5.21
C ASP A 40 -5.33 5.06 -4.46
N THR A 41 -4.95 4.38 -3.40
CA THR A 41 -3.72 4.72 -2.67
C THR A 41 -2.49 4.64 -3.58
N ARG A 42 -1.56 5.59 -3.37
CA ARG A 42 -0.25 5.63 -4.01
C ARG A 42 0.83 5.22 -3.02
N VAL A 43 1.68 4.30 -3.42
CA VAL A 43 2.82 3.85 -2.62
C VAL A 43 3.89 4.92 -2.61
N ILE A 44 4.36 5.30 -1.41
CA ILE A 44 5.48 6.22 -1.23
C ILE A 44 6.81 5.45 -1.25
N PRO A 45 7.95 6.05 -1.64
CA PRO A 45 9.27 5.41 -1.61
C PRO A 45 9.78 5.30 -0.17
N ALA A 46 9.06 4.56 0.66
CA ALA A 46 9.19 4.48 2.10
C ALA A 46 10.49 3.82 2.61
N ARG A 47 11.35 3.31 1.72
CA ARG A 47 12.60 2.65 2.10
C ARG A 47 13.78 3.58 1.90
N LEU A 48 14.44 3.95 3.00
CA LEU A 48 15.58 4.85 3.04
C LEU A 48 16.85 4.11 3.49
N SER A 49 17.98 4.44 2.89
CA SER A 49 19.30 3.99 3.33
C SER A 49 20.08 5.18 3.87
N GLY A 50 20.43 5.14 5.14
CA GLY A 50 21.13 6.23 5.82
C GLY A 50 22.37 5.76 6.57
N GLN A 51 23.09 6.73 7.13
CA GLN A 51 24.25 6.52 7.96
C GLN A 51 24.07 7.19 9.32
N ARG A 52 24.36 6.45 10.37
CA ARG A 52 24.54 6.98 11.72
C ARG A 52 26.01 7.09 12.02
N LEU A 53 26.45 8.26 12.50
CA LEU A 53 27.82 8.52 12.94
C LEU A 53 27.88 8.52 14.47
N ARG A 54 28.83 7.80 15.06
CA ARG A 54 29.12 7.77 16.49
C ARG A 54 30.61 7.61 16.70
N ASP A 55 31.24 8.56 17.43
CA ASP A 55 32.68 8.50 17.77
C ASP A 55 33.57 8.22 16.54
N GLY A 56 33.27 8.89 15.41
CA GLY A 56 33.98 8.69 14.15
C GLY A 56 33.61 7.42 13.37
N ASN A 57 32.81 6.53 13.95
CA ASN A 57 32.40 5.29 13.31
C ASN A 57 31.04 5.43 12.62
N ALA A 58 30.99 5.14 11.30
CA ALA A 58 29.78 5.10 10.52
C ALA A 58 29.10 3.73 10.61
N ALA A 59 27.77 3.74 10.71
CA ALA A 59 26.95 2.53 10.58
C ALA A 59 25.83 2.77 9.58
N ARG A 60 25.70 1.90 8.59
CA ARG A 60 24.58 1.91 7.65
C ARG A 60 23.31 1.44 8.37
N ILE A 61 22.25 2.19 8.19
CA ILE A 61 20.93 1.93 8.74
C ILE A 61 19.92 1.95 7.60
N GLU A 62 19.23 0.82 7.42
CA GLU A 62 18.07 0.74 6.53
C GLU A 62 16.83 1.14 7.34
N VAL A 63 16.07 2.06 6.81
CA VAL A 63 14.82 2.55 7.39
C VAL A 63 13.66 2.19 6.45
N THR A 64 12.59 1.65 7.00
CA THR A 64 11.32 1.52 6.28
C THR A 64 10.26 2.27 7.08
N LEU A 65 9.73 3.34 6.50
CA LEU A 65 8.63 4.10 7.09
C LEU A 65 7.40 3.21 7.21
N LEU A 66 6.65 3.36 8.29
CA LEU A 66 5.43 2.60 8.56
C LEU A 66 4.19 3.50 8.45
N GLU A 67 4.13 4.48 9.31
CA GLU A 67 2.99 5.40 9.42
C GLU A 67 3.42 6.76 9.98
N PRO A 68 2.81 7.86 9.54
CA PRO A 68 2.97 9.16 10.16
C PRO A 68 2.26 9.17 11.52
N ARG A 69 2.80 9.93 12.47
CA ARG A 69 2.24 10.12 13.82
C ARG A 69 1.68 11.54 13.97
N ALA A 70 0.72 11.69 14.88
CA ALA A 70 0.10 12.99 15.16
C ALA A 70 1.09 14.08 15.63
N ASP A 71 2.24 13.66 16.20
CA ASP A 71 3.32 14.54 16.67
C ASP A 71 4.31 14.99 15.58
N GLY A 72 4.02 14.67 14.30
CA GLY A 72 4.87 14.98 13.15
C GLY A 72 6.08 14.06 12.99
N CYS A 73 6.17 13.01 13.81
CA CYS A 73 7.15 11.94 13.65
C CYS A 73 6.63 10.83 12.73
N TRP A 74 7.50 9.86 12.45
CA TRP A 74 7.16 8.65 11.72
C TRP A 74 7.54 7.42 12.56
N SER A 75 6.63 6.45 12.64
CA SER A 75 7.00 5.10 13.05
C SER A 75 7.78 4.45 11.91
N ALA A 76 8.87 3.73 12.23
CA ALA A 76 9.74 3.12 11.22
C ALA A 76 10.39 1.82 11.71
N LEU A 77 10.62 0.90 10.78
CA LEU A 77 11.54 -0.22 10.99
C LEU A 77 12.98 0.24 10.76
N LEU A 78 13.86 -0.04 11.70
CA LEU A 78 15.30 0.28 11.63
C LEU A 78 16.11 -1.00 11.60
N LYS A 79 16.97 -1.17 10.60
CA LYS A 79 17.86 -2.34 10.50
C LYS A 79 19.33 -1.91 10.32
N PRO A 80 20.22 -2.33 11.22
CA PRO A 80 19.99 -3.06 12.48
C PRO A 80 19.64 -2.10 13.63
N LEU A 81 18.49 -2.30 14.29
CA LEU A 81 17.99 -1.45 15.37
C LEU A 81 18.99 -1.31 16.52
N LYS A 82 19.72 -2.38 16.87
CA LYS A 82 20.72 -2.38 17.95
C LYS A 82 21.91 -1.41 17.74
N LYS A 83 22.13 -0.95 16.50
CA LYS A 83 23.18 0.02 16.17
C LYS A 83 22.74 1.48 16.30
N VAL A 84 21.50 1.70 16.70
CA VAL A 84 20.91 3.05 16.83
C VAL A 84 20.47 3.25 18.27
N ARG A 85 20.64 4.46 18.80
CA ARG A 85 20.19 4.88 20.14
C ARG A 85 19.22 6.06 20.01
N ASP A 86 18.43 6.27 21.05
CA ASP A 86 17.57 7.45 21.16
C ASP A 86 18.43 8.71 21.18
N GLY A 87 17.98 9.76 20.52
CA GLY A 87 18.70 11.00 20.32
C GLY A 87 19.74 11.00 19.20
N GLU A 88 20.03 9.86 18.55
CA GLU A 88 20.99 9.82 17.44
C GLU A 88 20.37 10.27 16.11
N GLU A 89 21.18 10.97 15.33
CA GLU A 89 20.84 11.38 13.97
C GLU A 89 21.21 10.30 12.95
N ILE A 90 20.29 10.04 12.01
CA ILE A 90 20.53 9.26 10.80
C ILE A 90 20.51 10.23 9.62
N ARG A 91 21.55 10.22 8.79
CA ARG A 91 21.68 11.04 7.59
C ARG A 91 21.40 10.22 6.35
N PHE A 92 20.49 10.71 5.54
CA PHE A 92 20.12 10.13 4.24
C PHE A 92 20.69 10.98 3.10
N ALA A 93 20.36 10.61 1.84
CA ALA A 93 20.70 11.42 0.69
C ALA A 93 19.86 12.72 0.64
N GLU A 94 20.21 13.63 -0.24
CA GLU A 94 19.46 14.86 -0.53
C GLU A 94 19.24 15.77 0.70
N GLY A 95 20.14 15.76 1.66
CA GLY A 95 20.03 16.59 2.88
C GLY A 95 18.93 16.15 3.86
N LEU A 96 18.25 15.03 3.61
CA LEU A 96 17.27 14.47 4.52
C LEU A 96 17.98 13.86 5.73
N THR A 97 17.57 14.24 6.94
CA THR A 97 18.05 13.67 8.20
C THR A 97 16.87 13.33 9.10
N ALA A 98 17.08 12.40 10.03
CA ALA A 98 16.11 12.11 11.07
C ALA A 98 16.77 11.85 12.41
N VAL A 99 16.18 12.36 13.49
CA VAL A 99 16.53 12.02 14.86
C VAL A 99 15.67 10.86 15.34
N VAL A 100 16.31 9.89 16.00
CA VAL A 100 15.61 8.78 16.64
C VAL A 100 15.07 9.25 17.98
N GLU A 101 13.78 9.55 18.06
CA GLU A 101 13.14 10.04 19.30
C GLU A 101 12.98 8.93 20.34
N ALA A 102 12.59 7.73 19.88
CA ALA A 102 12.38 6.58 20.75
C ALA A 102 12.51 5.27 19.98
N ARG A 103 12.71 4.18 20.71
CA ARG A 103 12.70 2.81 20.20
C ARG A 103 11.85 1.93 21.09
N ALA A 104 10.88 1.24 20.50
CA ALA A 104 10.00 0.31 21.21
C ALA A 104 9.61 -0.84 20.27
N GLU A 105 9.45 -2.04 20.81
CA GLU A 105 8.88 -3.22 20.13
C GLU A 105 9.50 -3.55 18.76
N GLY A 106 10.79 -3.28 18.58
CA GLY A 106 11.51 -3.53 17.31
C GLY A 106 11.37 -2.42 16.28
N GLN A 107 10.71 -1.32 16.61
CA GLN A 107 10.52 -0.14 15.77
C GLN A 107 11.24 1.08 16.37
N GLY A 108 11.42 2.11 15.55
CA GLY A 108 11.87 3.43 15.96
C GLY A 108 10.84 4.49 15.63
N VAL A 109 10.88 5.57 16.39
CA VAL A 109 10.15 6.82 16.11
C VAL A 109 11.16 7.82 15.59
N LEU A 110 10.92 8.34 14.39
CA LEU A 110 11.85 9.23 13.68
C LEU A 110 11.22 10.61 13.52
N ARG A 111 11.96 11.66 13.91
CA ARG A 111 11.63 13.05 13.58
C ARG A 111 12.55 13.52 12.48
N PHE A 112 11.97 13.81 11.32
CA PHE A 112 12.71 14.33 10.17
C PHE A 112 12.97 15.85 10.30
N ASN A 113 14.04 16.32 9.65
CA ASN A 113 14.38 17.74 9.57
C ASN A 113 13.50 18.54 8.59
N LEU A 114 12.77 17.83 7.70
CA LEU A 114 11.87 18.39 6.71
C LEU A 114 10.42 17.95 6.99
N THR A 115 9.45 18.75 6.57
CA THR A 115 8.01 18.48 6.71
C THR A 115 7.25 18.89 5.44
N GLY A 116 6.02 18.40 5.28
CA GLY A 116 5.16 18.76 4.14
C GLY A 116 5.80 18.48 2.80
N ALA A 117 5.63 19.39 1.84
CA ALA A 117 6.09 19.21 0.46
C ALA A 117 7.62 19.03 0.34
N ASP A 118 8.41 19.66 1.22
CA ASP A 118 9.87 19.51 1.22
C ASP A 118 10.28 18.11 1.66
N PHE A 119 9.60 17.55 2.66
CA PHE A 119 9.79 16.16 3.07
C PHE A 119 9.41 15.21 1.94
N ASP A 120 8.26 15.40 1.30
CA ASP A 120 7.78 14.55 0.21
C ASP A 120 8.77 14.55 -0.98
N ALA A 121 9.30 15.72 -1.33
CA ALA A 121 10.30 15.86 -2.40
C ALA A 121 11.62 15.16 -2.04
N ALA A 122 12.10 15.33 -0.81
CA ALA A 122 13.31 14.66 -0.33
C ALA A 122 13.12 13.14 -0.26
N LEU A 123 11.95 12.68 0.17
CA LEU A 123 11.59 11.26 0.22
C LEU A 123 11.54 10.65 -1.19
N GLU A 124 10.95 11.33 -2.17
CA GLU A 124 10.94 10.89 -3.57
C GLU A 124 12.35 10.78 -4.15
N ALA A 125 13.25 11.69 -3.79
CA ALA A 125 14.64 11.69 -4.29
C ALA A 125 15.52 10.64 -3.60
N ALA A 126 15.43 10.53 -2.27
CA ALA A 126 16.30 9.65 -1.46
C ALA A 126 15.75 8.23 -1.26
N GLY A 127 14.42 8.04 -1.41
CA GLY A 127 13.73 6.82 -1.10
C GLY A 127 13.70 5.80 -2.25
N ALA A 128 13.51 4.54 -1.88
CA ALA A 128 13.27 3.42 -2.78
C ALA A 128 11.91 2.78 -2.50
N MET A 129 11.35 2.11 -3.52
CA MET A 129 10.07 1.40 -3.38
C MET A 129 10.20 0.27 -2.35
N PRO A 130 9.27 0.18 -1.39
CA PRO A 130 9.26 -0.84 -0.35
C PRO A 130 8.70 -2.16 -0.89
N LEU A 131 9.48 -2.86 -1.72
CA LEU A 131 9.06 -4.10 -2.36
C LEU A 131 8.75 -5.18 -1.32
N PRO A 132 7.78 -6.06 -1.62
CA PRO A 132 7.48 -7.24 -0.80
C PRO A 132 8.73 -8.07 -0.50
N PRO A 133 8.85 -8.67 0.71
CA PRO A 133 10.07 -9.38 1.13
C PRO A 133 10.52 -10.48 0.16
N TYR A 134 9.60 -11.19 -0.48
CA TYR A 134 9.92 -12.27 -1.43
C TYR A 134 10.52 -11.75 -2.75
N ILE A 135 10.26 -10.49 -3.12
CA ILE A 135 10.92 -9.82 -4.26
C ILE A 135 12.24 -9.22 -3.80
N ALA A 136 12.23 -8.47 -2.69
CA ALA A 136 13.41 -7.82 -2.14
C ALA A 136 14.55 -8.79 -1.78
N ALA A 137 14.21 -10.05 -1.45
CA ALA A 137 15.19 -11.12 -1.21
C ALA A 137 15.91 -11.60 -2.49
N ARG A 138 15.32 -11.35 -3.67
CA ARG A 138 15.88 -11.79 -4.96
C ARG A 138 16.66 -10.70 -5.69
N ARG A 139 16.30 -9.45 -5.50
CA ARG A 139 16.94 -8.29 -6.13
C ARG A 139 16.68 -7.00 -5.35
N ALA A 140 17.53 -6.01 -5.53
CA ALA A 140 17.26 -4.65 -5.09
C ALA A 140 16.10 -4.02 -5.89
N ALA A 141 15.47 -2.99 -5.32
CA ALA A 141 14.53 -2.16 -6.06
C ALA A 141 15.27 -1.38 -7.15
N ASP A 142 14.63 -1.22 -8.30
CA ASP A 142 15.11 -0.45 -9.44
C ASP A 142 14.14 0.66 -9.86
N ALA A 143 14.49 1.45 -10.85
CA ALA A 143 13.66 2.56 -11.32
C ALA A 143 12.29 2.10 -11.86
N GLN A 144 12.23 0.90 -12.46
CA GLN A 144 11.00 0.34 -12.99
C GLN A 144 9.99 -0.01 -11.90
N ASP A 145 10.45 -0.33 -10.69
CA ASP A 145 9.56 -0.64 -9.57
C ASP A 145 8.72 0.57 -9.13
N ARG A 146 9.18 1.79 -9.38
CA ARG A 146 8.39 3.01 -9.13
C ARG A 146 7.09 3.02 -9.93
N GLU A 147 7.11 2.46 -11.12
CA GLU A 147 5.96 2.34 -12.01
C GLU A 147 5.22 1.02 -11.78
N ASP A 148 5.95 -0.11 -11.73
CA ASP A 148 5.37 -1.44 -11.61
C ASP A 148 4.66 -1.69 -10.27
N TYR A 149 5.10 -1.02 -9.19
CA TYR A 149 4.50 -1.17 -7.86
C TYR A 149 3.47 -0.08 -7.55
N GLN A 150 2.84 0.47 -8.60
CA GLN A 150 1.70 1.38 -8.54
C GLN A 150 0.54 0.85 -9.38
N THR A 151 -0.69 1.15 -8.95
CA THR A 151 -1.87 0.93 -9.80
C THR A 151 -1.97 2.03 -10.85
N VAL A 152 -2.65 1.76 -11.97
CA VAL A 152 -2.84 2.77 -13.03
C VAL A 152 -3.74 3.95 -12.61
N TRP A 153 -4.41 3.84 -11.48
CA TRP A 153 -5.26 4.87 -10.88
C TRP A 153 -4.73 5.42 -9.54
N ALA A 154 -3.49 5.12 -9.16
CA ALA A 154 -2.90 5.59 -7.91
C ALA A 154 -2.89 7.13 -7.83
N ARG A 155 -3.47 7.69 -6.76
CA ARG A 155 -3.63 9.15 -6.55
C ARG A 155 -3.12 9.60 -5.19
N ASN A 156 -3.68 9.04 -4.12
CA ASN A 156 -3.50 9.49 -2.75
C ASN A 156 -2.26 8.86 -2.13
N ALA A 157 -1.18 9.63 -1.97
CA ALA A 157 0.08 9.15 -1.43
C ALA A 157 -0.04 8.81 0.08
N GLY A 158 0.60 7.73 0.54
CA GLY A 158 0.62 7.36 1.97
C GLY A 158 0.80 5.86 2.22
N ALA A 159 0.60 5.00 1.23
CA ALA A 159 0.79 3.56 1.40
C ALA A 159 2.26 3.16 1.38
N VAL A 160 2.58 2.13 2.15
CA VAL A 160 3.88 1.43 2.11
C VAL A 160 3.80 0.16 1.27
N ALA A 161 2.60 -0.38 1.04
CA ALA A 161 2.40 -1.52 0.15
C ALA A 161 1.30 -1.24 -0.87
N ALA A 162 1.49 -1.75 -2.10
CA ALA A 162 0.50 -1.62 -3.16
C ALA A 162 -0.69 -2.58 -2.94
N PRO A 163 -1.91 -2.19 -3.34
CA PRO A 163 -3.05 -3.10 -3.43
C PRO A 163 -2.82 -4.08 -4.59
N THR A 164 -2.19 -5.21 -4.30
CA THR A 164 -1.57 -6.09 -5.32
C THR A 164 -2.55 -6.69 -6.32
N ALA A 165 -3.81 -6.93 -5.94
CA ALA A 165 -4.85 -7.37 -6.89
C ALA A 165 -5.06 -6.35 -8.02
N SER A 166 -4.97 -5.07 -7.69
CA SER A 166 -5.13 -3.95 -8.61
C SER A 166 -3.96 -3.77 -9.58
N LEU A 167 -2.79 -4.35 -9.29
CA LEU A 167 -1.62 -4.31 -10.19
C LEU A 167 -1.81 -5.11 -11.48
N HIS A 168 -2.85 -5.93 -11.57
CA HIS A 168 -3.16 -6.70 -12.78
C HIS A 168 -4.00 -5.92 -13.81
N PHE A 169 -4.42 -4.70 -13.46
CA PHE A 169 -5.18 -3.85 -14.37
C PHE A 169 -4.24 -2.95 -15.19
N ASP A 170 -4.62 -2.72 -16.43
CA ASP A 170 -3.97 -1.77 -17.36
C ASP A 170 -5.04 -0.93 -18.08
N ALA A 171 -4.63 0.13 -18.75
CA ALA A 171 -5.54 1.05 -19.41
C ALA A 171 -6.45 0.38 -20.47
N PRO A 172 -5.96 -0.55 -21.30
CA PRO A 172 -6.82 -1.28 -22.23
C PRO A 172 -7.94 -2.08 -21.55
N LEU A 173 -7.64 -2.72 -20.42
CA LEU A 173 -8.65 -3.46 -19.65
C LEU A 173 -9.71 -2.52 -19.05
N LEU A 174 -9.29 -1.38 -18.49
CA LEU A 174 -10.24 -0.39 -17.97
C LEU A 174 -11.20 0.11 -19.06
N ALA A 175 -10.67 0.47 -20.24
CA ALA A 175 -11.48 0.89 -21.37
C ALA A 175 -12.46 -0.20 -21.83
N ALA A 176 -12.06 -1.46 -21.86
CA ALA A 176 -12.93 -2.58 -22.21
C ALA A 176 -14.04 -2.80 -21.18
N LEU A 177 -13.74 -2.63 -19.89
CA LEU A 177 -14.74 -2.71 -18.81
C LEU A 177 -15.74 -1.55 -18.88
N GLU A 178 -15.28 -0.31 -19.13
CA GLU A 178 -16.14 0.85 -19.35
C GLU A 178 -17.07 0.65 -20.55
N ALA A 179 -16.52 0.18 -21.68
CA ALA A 179 -17.30 -0.14 -22.88
C ALA A 179 -18.35 -1.24 -22.62
N ARG A 180 -18.11 -2.13 -21.67
CA ARG A 180 -19.05 -3.15 -21.19
C ARG A 180 -20.15 -2.59 -20.29
N GLY A 181 -20.03 -1.33 -19.83
CA GLY A 181 -20.95 -0.69 -18.91
C GLY A 181 -20.65 -1.00 -17.43
N VAL A 182 -19.45 -1.46 -17.12
CA VAL A 182 -18.95 -1.62 -15.74
C VAL A 182 -18.59 -0.25 -15.19
N GLN A 183 -18.98 0.02 -13.96
CA GLN A 183 -18.75 1.28 -13.26
C GLN A 183 -17.58 1.15 -12.29
N PHE A 184 -16.93 2.28 -11.96
CA PHE A 184 -15.81 2.33 -11.04
C PHE A 184 -16.07 3.33 -9.91
N THR A 185 -15.71 2.94 -8.69
CA THR A 185 -15.67 3.82 -7.51
C THR A 185 -14.32 3.69 -6.84
N HIS A 186 -13.77 4.82 -6.42
CA HIS A 186 -12.47 4.85 -5.74
C HIS A 186 -12.67 5.06 -4.24
N VAL A 187 -11.89 4.32 -3.47
CA VAL A 187 -11.75 4.46 -2.02
C VAL A 187 -10.27 4.50 -1.68
N THR A 188 -9.89 5.07 -0.55
CA THR A 188 -8.49 5.16 -0.15
C THR A 188 -8.24 4.33 1.11
N LEU A 189 -7.35 3.36 1.04
CA LEU A 189 -6.77 2.67 2.20
C LEU A 189 -5.25 2.72 2.09
N HIS A 190 -4.57 3.37 3.01
CA HIS A 190 -3.12 3.38 3.09
C HIS A 190 -2.64 2.09 3.74
N VAL A 191 -2.19 1.15 2.90
CA VAL A 191 -1.66 -0.14 3.36
C VAL A 191 -0.32 0.09 4.05
N GLY A 192 -0.28 -0.20 5.35
CA GLY A 192 0.93 -0.07 6.16
C GLY A 192 1.91 -1.22 5.97
N ALA A 193 3.13 -1.04 6.50
CA ALA A 193 4.18 -2.09 6.44
C ALA A 193 3.88 -3.30 7.34
N GLY A 194 2.83 -3.27 8.14
CA GLY A 194 2.34 -4.42 8.88
C GLY A 194 2.11 -5.65 8.01
N THR A 195 1.72 -5.43 6.74
CA THR A 195 1.57 -6.47 5.71
C THR A 195 2.88 -7.24 5.43
N PHE A 196 4.05 -6.65 5.72
CA PHE A 196 5.36 -7.29 5.53
C PHE A 196 5.89 -7.97 6.78
N LEU A 197 5.21 -7.79 7.92
CA LEU A 197 5.64 -8.38 9.18
C LEU A 197 5.08 -9.80 9.32
N PRO A 198 5.91 -10.77 9.74
CA PRO A 198 5.41 -12.11 9.99
C PRO A 198 4.53 -12.14 11.23
N VAL A 199 3.47 -12.92 11.20
CA VAL A 199 2.71 -13.27 12.40
C VAL A 199 3.61 -14.12 13.30
N LYS A 200 3.84 -13.65 14.53
CA LYS A 200 4.80 -14.26 15.48
C LYS A 200 4.12 -14.97 16.66
N VAL A 201 2.80 -15.06 16.65
CA VAL A 201 2.03 -15.68 17.71
C VAL A 201 1.55 -17.06 17.28
N ASP A 202 1.62 -18.02 18.19
CA ASP A 202 1.11 -19.40 17.94
C ASP A 202 -0.42 -19.42 17.98
N ASP A 203 -1.03 -18.60 18.84
CA ASP A 203 -2.48 -18.43 18.93
C ASP A 203 -2.92 -17.19 18.16
N ILE A 204 -3.61 -17.39 17.04
CA ILE A 204 -4.11 -16.33 16.15
C ILE A 204 -5.05 -15.36 16.87
N THR A 205 -5.74 -15.78 17.92
CA THR A 205 -6.66 -14.92 18.69
C THR A 205 -5.93 -13.84 19.50
N THR A 206 -4.66 -14.04 19.78
CA THR A 206 -3.78 -13.08 20.47
C THR A 206 -3.08 -12.10 19.55
N HIS A 207 -3.18 -12.31 18.22
CA HIS A 207 -2.57 -11.44 17.25
C HIS A 207 -3.28 -10.08 17.18
N ARG A 208 -2.53 -9.01 17.45
CA ARG A 208 -3.02 -7.64 17.27
C ARG A 208 -2.76 -7.20 15.84
N MET A 209 -3.84 -6.99 15.09
CA MET A 209 -3.77 -6.40 13.76
C MET A 209 -3.32 -4.93 13.85
N HIS A 210 -2.46 -4.52 12.93
CA HIS A 210 -2.10 -3.11 12.79
C HIS A 210 -3.32 -2.33 12.27
N GLY A 211 -3.57 -1.15 12.85
CA GLY A 211 -4.52 -0.19 12.31
C GLY A 211 -4.00 0.36 10.99
N GLU A 212 -4.90 0.66 10.08
CA GLU A 212 -4.60 1.33 8.81
C GLU A 212 -5.60 2.47 8.63
N TRP A 213 -5.13 3.58 8.06
CA TRP A 213 -6.01 4.70 7.75
C TRP A 213 -6.71 4.48 6.40
N GLY A 214 -8.02 4.73 6.37
CA GLY A 214 -8.80 4.63 5.15
C GLY A 214 -9.94 5.62 5.11
N GLU A 215 -10.42 5.91 3.91
CA GLU A 215 -11.50 6.84 3.63
C GLU A 215 -12.44 6.30 2.56
N VAL A 216 -13.74 6.38 2.86
CA VAL A 216 -14.83 6.24 1.89
C VAL A 216 -15.53 7.59 1.82
N SER A 217 -15.37 8.32 0.71
CA SER A 217 -16.04 9.61 0.55
C SER A 217 -17.57 9.46 0.48
N GLU A 218 -18.31 10.53 0.79
CA GLU A 218 -19.78 10.55 0.66
C GLU A 218 -20.23 10.17 -0.75
N GLN A 219 -19.51 10.65 -1.77
CA GLN A 219 -19.77 10.28 -3.16
C GLN A 219 -19.60 8.78 -3.37
N ALA A 220 -18.49 8.19 -2.91
CA ALA A 220 -18.23 6.77 -3.05
C ALA A 220 -19.31 5.93 -2.33
N ALA A 221 -19.70 6.34 -1.14
CA ALA A 221 -20.77 5.70 -0.38
C ALA A 221 -22.12 5.75 -1.14
N ALA A 222 -22.49 6.90 -1.69
CA ALA A 222 -23.72 7.08 -2.46
C ALA A 222 -23.71 6.23 -3.75
N GLU A 223 -22.59 6.19 -4.47
CA GLU A 223 -22.43 5.35 -5.68
C GLU A 223 -22.58 3.86 -5.36
N ILE A 224 -22.01 3.40 -4.26
CA ILE A 224 -22.09 2.01 -3.80
C ILE A 224 -23.53 1.67 -3.39
N ALA A 225 -24.18 2.53 -2.61
CA ALA A 225 -25.57 2.35 -2.19
C ALA A 225 -26.51 2.29 -3.39
N GLY A 226 -26.43 3.25 -4.30
CA GLY A 226 -27.25 3.27 -5.52
C GLY A 226 -27.08 2.01 -6.38
N THR A 227 -25.85 1.49 -6.48
CA THR A 227 -25.60 0.22 -7.20
C THR A 227 -26.33 -0.96 -6.54
N LYS A 228 -26.34 -1.02 -5.20
CA LYS A 228 -27.05 -2.07 -4.45
C LYS A 228 -28.56 -1.92 -4.58
N ASP A 229 -29.07 -0.69 -4.52
CA ASP A 229 -30.51 -0.40 -4.65
C ASP A 229 -31.05 -0.79 -6.05
N GLU A 230 -30.21 -0.70 -7.09
CA GLU A 230 -30.51 -1.19 -8.44
C GLU A 230 -30.40 -2.73 -8.56
N GLY A 231 -30.12 -3.46 -7.50
CA GLY A 231 -29.92 -4.91 -7.50
C GLY A 231 -28.67 -5.37 -8.25
N ARG A 232 -27.68 -4.48 -8.43
CA ARG A 232 -26.44 -4.76 -9.13
C ARG A 232 -25.31 -5.14 -8.17
N ARG A 233 -24.23 -5.73 -8.70
CA ARG A 233 -23.13 -6.21 -7.88
C ARG A 233 -22.13 -5.09 -7.56
N VAL A 234 -21.73 -4.99 -6.29
CA VAL A 234 -20.58 -4.23 -5.83
C VAL A 234 -19.42 -5.21 -5.62
N ILE A 235 -18.33 -5.01 -6.32
CA ILE A 235 -17.20 -5.96 -6.40
C ILE A 235 -15.92 -5.23 -5.98
N PRO A 236 -15.43 -5.43 -4.76
CA PRO A 236 -14.16 -4.86 -4.34
C PRO A 236 -12.99 -5.56 -5.03
N VAL A 237 -12.05 -4.76 -5.53
CA VAL A 237 -10.83 -5.25 -6.17
C VAL A 237 -9.73 -5.38 -5.11
N GLY A 238 -9.54 -6.59 -4.60
CA GLY A 238 -8.59 -6.93 -3.56
C GLY A 238 -9.12 -6.79 -2.14
N THR A 239 -8.39 -7.40 -1.20
CA THR A 239 -8.76 -7.44 0.22
C THR A 239 -8.72 -6.06 0.88
N THR A 240 -7.94 -5.12 0.36
CA THR A 240 -7.86 -3.75 0.89
C THR A 240 -9.16 -2.98 0.70
N ALA A 241 -9.72 -3.01 -0.52
CA ALA A 241 -11.02 -2.40 -0.79
C ALA A 241 -12.15 -3.12 -0.03
N LEU A 242 -12.14 -4.46 -0.01
CA LEU A 242 -13.12 -5.26 0.73
C LEU A 242 -13.12 -4.89 2.21
N ARG A 243 -11.96 -4.91 2.87
CA ARG A 243 -11.82 -4.58 4.28
C ARG A 243 -12.37 -3.20 4.62
N LEU A 244 -12.05 -2.20 3.78
CA LEU A 244 -12.52 -0.84 4.01
C LEU A 244 -14.05 -0.74 3.92
N LEU A 245 -14.66 -1.39 2.92
CA LEU A 245 -16.11 -1.41 2.76
C LEU A 245 -16.81 -2.11 3.94
N GLU A 246 -16.30 -3.26 4.39
CA GLU A 246 -16.85 -3.99 5.53
C GLU A 246 -16.74 -3.18 6.83
N THR A 247 -15.61 -2.45 7.03
CA THR A 247 -15.44 -1.57 8.19
C THR A 247 -16.42 -0.41 8.14
N ALA A 248 -16.53 0.30 7.01
CA ALA A 248 -17.42 1.44 6.87
C ALA A 248 -18.91 1.04 7.01
N ALA A 249 -19.27 -0.18 6.61
CA ALA A 249 -20.64 -0.69 6.76
C ALA A 249 -21.00 -0.99 8.24
N GLN A 250 -20.01 -1.32 9.09
CA GLN A 250 -20.24 -1.54 10.54
C GLN A 250 -20.43 -0.23 11.29
N ASP A 251 -19.73 0.83 10.89
CA ASP A 251 -19.80 2.14 11.55
C ASP A 251 -21.09 2.91 11.20
N SER A 252 -21.80 2.50 10.14
CA SER A 252 -23.06 3.12 9.67
C SER A 252 -24.34 2.38 10.10
N GLY A 253 -24.23 1.36 10.95
CA GLY A 253 -25.31 0.52 11.46
C GLY A 253 -25.87 0.92 12.83
#